data_5e7361023d983b6f98b8cae1d8e10a33
#
_entry.id   5e7361023d983b6f98b8cae1d8e10a33
#
_cell.length_a   1.000
_cell.length_b   1.000
_cell.length_c   1.000
_cell.angle_alpha   90.00
_cell.angle_beta   90.00
_cell.angle_gamma   90.00
#
_symmetry.space_group_name_H-M   'P 1'
#
loop_
_entity.id
_entity.type
_entity.pdbx_description
1 polymer ?
#
loop_
_entity_poly.entity_id
_entity_poly.type
_entity_poly.pdbx_seq_one_letter_code
_entity_poly.pdbx_strand_id
1 'polypeptide(L)'
;IAVQEFLSFLGIESDHVAVRTSYYSGIDERKDSVQVYGLNYVIRQLESEDRLLIVDDVHDTGNSVAQIIADIAAACKKNTPEMKVATPYFKPNKSQTGNKPDFYIHETDQWLVFPHELEGLSLEEIKANKPEMTDLIPNIKDKI
;
A
#
# COMPACT_ATOMS: atom_id res chain seq x y z
N ILE A 1 -2.02 -2.80 -10.36
CA ILE A 1 -2.25 -3.34 -11.72
C ILE A 1 -3.51 -4.22 -11.75
N ALA A 2 -3.63 -5.30 -10.94
CA ALA A 2 -4.77 -6.22 -11.00
C ALA A 2 -6.15 -5.52 -10.85
N VAL A 3 -6.27 -4.57 -9.94
CA VAL A 3 -7.50 -3.79 -9.76
C VAL A 3 -7.83 -2.96 -11.01
N GLN A 4 -6.83 -2.30 -11.60
CA GLN A 4 -7.03 -1.53 -12.82
C GLN A 4 -7.47 -2.41 -14.00
N GLU A 5 -6.84 -3.57 -14.19
CA GLU A 5 -7.25 -4.53 -15.23
C GLU A 5 -8.70 -4.95 -15.05
N PHE A 6 -9.12 -5.17 -13.80
CA PHE A 6 -10.51 -5.55 -13.52
C PHE A 6 -11.49 -4.39 -13.79
N LEU A 7 -11.13 -3.16 -13.42
CA LEU A 7 -11.93 -1.98 -13.73
C LEU A 7 -12.07 -1.78 -15.25
N SER A 8 -10.97 -1.93 -15.99
CA SER A 8 -10.98 -1.86 -17.45
C SER A 8 -11.86 -2.95 -18.08
N PHE A 9 -11.81 -4.18 -17.56
CA PHE A 9 -12.69 -5.26 -17.99
C PHE A 9 -14.18 -4.91 -17.77
N LEU A 10 -14.50 -4.18 -16.71
CA LEU A 10 -15.86 -3.67 -16.43
C LEU A 10 -16.23 -2.43 -17.24
N GLY A 11 -15.37 -1.94 -18.14
CA GLY A 11 -15.58 -0.74 -18.92
C GLY A 11 -15.41 0.57 -18.15
N ILE A 12 -14.74 0.52 -16.99
CA ILE A 12 -14.44 1.69 -16.18
C ILE A 12 -13.04 2.19 -16.55
N GLU A 13 -13.00 3.37 -17.19
CA GLU A 13 -11.73 4.03 -17.48
C GLU A 13 -11.06 4.48 -16.18
N SER A 14 -9.80 4.11 -16.01
CA SER A 14 -9.01 4.47 -14.83
C SER A 14 -7.54 4.60 -15.18
N ASP A 15 -6.85 5.51 -14.52
CA ASP A 15 -5.39 5.59 -14.48
C ASP A 15 -4.88 5.04 -13.15
N HIS A 16 -3.61 4.65 -13.09
CA HIS A 16 -3.01 4.19 -11.85
C HIS A 16 -1.59 4.72 -11.66
N VAL A 17 -1.25 4.98 -10.42
CA VAL A 17 0.07 5.43 -10.01
C VAL A 17 0.52 4.64 -8.80
N ALA A 18 1.77 4.16 -8.83
CA ALA A 18 2.39 3.56 -7.67
C ALA A 18 2.91 4.64 -6.72
N VAL A 19 2.52 4.55 -5.47
CA VAL A 19 2.95 5.44 -4.39
C VAL A 19 3.79 4.63 -3.42
N ARG A 20 4.93 5.18 -2.99
CA ARG A 20 5.78 4.56 -1.98
C ARG A 20 5.66 5.31 -0.67
N THR A 21 5.44 4.58 0.41
CA THR A 21 5.56 5.09 1.78
C THR A 21 6.81 4.57 2.44
N SER A 22 7.41 5.37 3.32
CA SER A 22 8.48 4.92 4.21
C SER A 22 8.31 5.50 5.61
N TYR A 23 8.57 4.68 6.62
CA TYR A 23 8.66 5.13 7.99
C TYR A 23 10.04 5.75 8.21
N TYR A 24 10.07 6.95 8.74
CA TYR A 24 11.30 7.60 9.16
C TYR A 24 11.36 7.59 10.69
N SER A 25 12.21 6.73 11.22
CA SER A 25 12.66 6.81 12.62
C SER A 25 13.84 7.78 12.67
N GLY A 26 13.56 9.05 12.85
CA GLY A 26 14.62 10.06 13.02
C GLY A 26 15.37 9.85 14.33
N ILE A 27 16.64 10.29 14.37
CA ILE A 27 17.50 10.29 15.56
C ILE A 27 16.91 11.13 16.71
N ASP A 28 15.90 11.94 16.43
CA ASP A 28 15.17 12.76 17.40
C ASP A 28 13.81 12.10 17.69
N GLU A 29 13.69 11.47 18.83
CA GLU A 29 12.63 10.55 19.31
C GLU A 29 11.19 11.14 19.36
N ARG A 30 10.85 12.18 18.62
CA ARG A 30 9.58 12.89 18.81
C ARG A 30 8.49 12.70 17.79
N LYS A 31 8.73 12.05 16.64
CA LYS A 31 7.64 11.67 15.70
C LYS A 31 8.10 10.60 14.73
N ASP A 32 7.51 9.42 14.84
CA ASP A 32 7.40 8.48 13.73
C ASP A 32 6.59 9.19 12.62
N SER A 33 7.26 9.60 11.55
CA SER A 33 6.58 10.23 10.42
C SER A 33 6.60 9.30 9.22
N VAL A 34 5.46 9.16 8.58
CA VAL A 34 5.35 8.48 7.29
C VAL A 34 5.67 9.49 6.19
N GLN A 35 6.65 9.19 5.36
CA GLN A 35 6.93 9.97 4.15
C GLN A 35 6.29 9.28 2.95
N VAL A 36 5.67 10.08 2.08
CA VAL A 36 4.98 9.62 0.88
C VAL A 36 5.69 10.14 -0.35
N TYR A 37 6.01 9.23 -1.29
CA TYR A 37 6.70 9.55 -2.54
C TYR A 37 5.80 9.21 -3.72
N GLY A 38 5.87 10.02 -4.78
CA GLY A 38 5.11 9.81 -6.01
C GLY A 38 3.79 10.57 -6.10
N LEU A 39 3.32 11.22 -5.03
CA LEU A 39 2.05 11.95 -5.01
C LEU A 39 2.01 13.18 -5.92
N ASN A 40 3.13 13.80 -6.25
CA ASN A 40 3.16 15.02 -7.05
C ASN A 40 2.50 14.87 -8.43
N TYR A 41 2.64 13.70 -9.05
CA TYR A 41 1.97 13.42 -10.32
C TYR A 41 0.45 13.34 -10.12
N VAL A 42 0.01 12.55 -9.15
CA VAL A 42 -1.40 12.38 -8.81
C VAL A 42 -2.05 13.73 -8.51
N ILE A 43 -1.46 14.51 -7.58
CA ILE A 43 -1.99 15.80 -7.15
C ILE A 43 -2.18 16.79 -8.31
N ARG A 44 -1.31 16.75 -9.33
CA ARG A 44 -1.41 17.64 -10.50
C ARG A 44 -2.53 17.26 -11.46
N GLN A 45 -2.98 16.03 -11.43
CA GLN A 45 -4.00 15.51 -12.34
C GLN A 45 -5.39 15.46 -11.68
N LEU A 46 -5.45 15.48 -10.35
CA LEU A 46 -6.70 15.34 -9.60
C LEU A 46 -7.58 16.59 -9.72
N GLU A 47 -8.84 16.34 -10.01
CA GLU A 47 -9.94 17.31 -9.97
C GLU A 47 -10.97 16.90 -8.90
N SER A 48 -11.83 17.82 -8.48
CA SER A 48 -12.83 17.59 -7.42
C SER A 48 -13.85 16.51 -7.77
N GLU A 49 -14.10 16.31 -9.06
CA GLU A 49 -15.06 15.34 -9.61
C GLU A 49 -14.48 13.94 -9.72
N ASP A 50 -13.16 13.80 -9.56
CA ASP A 50 -12.49 12.50 -9.63
C ASP A 50 -12.86 11.62 -8.44
N ARG A 51 -12.67 10.32 -8.62
CA ARG A 51 -12.81 9.31 -7.57
C ARG A 51 -11.48 8.60 -7.42
N LEU A 52 -10.88 8.73 -6.25
CA LEU A 52 -9.59 8.13 -5.96
C LEU A 52 -9.76 6.87 -5.11
N LEU A 53 -9.27 5.75 -5.63
CA LEU A 53 -9.18 4.49 -4.89
C LEU A 53 -7.73 4.23 -4.49
N ILE A 54 -7.47 4.26 -3.19
CA ILE A 54 -6.19 3.87 -2.61
C ILE A 54 -6.23 2.36 -2.38
N VAL A 55 -5.31 1.64 -3.02
CA VAL A 55 -5.23 0.17 -2.93
C VAL A 55 -3.93 -0.23 -2.24
N ASP A 56 -4.03 -1.04 -1.21
CA ASP A 56 -2.90 -1.60 -0.47
C ASP A 56 -3.12 -3.10 -0.24
N ASP A 57 -2.09 -3.85 0.13
CA ASP A 57 -2.20 -5.29 0.40
C ASP A 57 -2.70 -5.59 1.82
N VAL A 58 -2.39 -4.72 2.77
CA VAL A 58 -2.87 -4.84 4.16
C VAL A 58 -3.08 -3.48 4.82
N HIS A 59 -4.22 -3.30 5.44
CA HIS A 59 -4.46 -2.18 6.35
C HIS A 59 -4.11 -2.62 7.78
N ASP A 60 -2.84 -2.42 8.16
CA ASP A 60 -2.30 -2.76 9.50
C ASP A 60 -2.56 -1.60 10.48
N THR A 61 -1.58 -0.71 10.68
CA THR A 61 -1.75 0.46 11.56
C THR A 61 -2.64 1.54 10.95
N GLY A 62 -2.75 1.59 9.64
CA GLY A 62 -3.46 2.62 8.88
C GLY A 62 -2.68 3.92 8.68
N ASN A 63 -1.49 4.06 9.28
CA ASN A 63 -0.73 5.31 9.26
C ASN A 63 -0.32 5.72 7.84
N SER A 64 0.12 4.78 7.00
CA SER A 64 0.51 5.06 5.61
C SER A 64 -0.66 5.63 4.80
N VAL A 65 -1.81 4.97 4.86
CA VAL A 65 -3.02 5.40 4.17
C VAL A 65 -3.51 6.75 4.69
N ALA A 66 -3.53 6.94 6.02
CA ALA A 66 -3.93 8.21 6.63
C ALA A 66 -3.02 9.37 6.19
N GLN A 67 -1.71 9.14 6.08
CA GLN A 67 -0.76 10.15 5.60
C GLN A 67 -0.99 10.50 4.13
N ILE A 68 -1.21 9.48 3.26
CA ILE A 68 -1.53 9.70 1.84
C ILE A 68 -2.78 10.58 1.70
N ILE A 69 -3.85 10.25 2.43
CA ILE A 69 -5.10 11.01 2.41
C ILE A 69 -4.87 12.45 2.89
N ALA A 70 -4.12 12.63 3.97
CA ALA A 70 -3.81 13.95 4.52
C ALA A 70 -3.00 14.80 3.55
N ASP A 71 -1.98 14.24 2.89
CA ASP A 71 -1.14 14.95 1.94
C ASP A 71 -1.92 15.38 0.69
N ILE A 72 -2.79 14.50 0.17
CA ILE A 72 -3.67 14.82 -0.97
C ILE A 72 -4.65 15.93 -0.57
N ALA A 73 -5.32 15.81 0.56
CA ALA A 73 -6.28 16.81 1.04
C ALA A 73 -5.62 18.17 1.27
N ALA A 74 -4.41 18.20 1.85
CA ALA A 74 -3.65 19.42 2.07
C ALA A 74 -3.25 20.10 0.75
N ALA A 75 -2.89 19.34 -0.25
CA ALA A 75 -2.48 19.85 -1.56
C ALA A 75 -3.67 20.30 -2.42
N CYS A 76 -4.72 19.49 -2.51
CA CYS A 76 -5.90 19.75 -3.35
C CYS A 76 -6.89 20.76 -2.73
N LYS A 77 -6.91 20.89 -1.41
CA LYS A 77 -7.76 21.86 -0.67
C LYS A 77 -9.25 21.68 -1.06
N LYS A 78 -9.82 22.70 -1.74
CA LYS A 78 -11.23 22.69 -2.15
C LYS A 78 -11.50 21.70 -3.29
N ASN A 79 -10.48 21.29 -4.01
CA ASN A 79 -10.57 20.34 -5.12
C ASN A 79 -10.20 18.91 -4.66
N THR A 80 -10.29 18.62 -3.37
CA THR A 80 -10.05 17.27 -2.85
C THR A 80 -11.13 16.33 -3.38
N PRO A 81 -10.74 15.26 -4.10
CA PRO A 81 -11.69 14.29 -4.63
C PRO A 81 -12.28 13.40 -3.56
N GLU A 82 -13.32 12.64 -3.91
CA GLU A 82 -13.77 11.54 -3.05
C GLU A 82 -12.67 10.46 -3.00
N MET A 83 -12.25 10.09 -1.80
CA MET A 83 -11.22 9.08 -1.58
C MET A 83 -11.79 7.86 -0.88
N LYS A 84 -11.48 6.68 -1.39
CA LYS A 84 -11.83 5.37 -0.82
C LYS A 84 -10.59 4.51 -0.68
N VAL A 85 -10.62 3.58 0.26
CA VAL A 85 -9.53 2.67 0.57
C VAL A 85 -9.99 1.24 0.38
N ALA A 86 -9.21 0.45 -0.35
CA ALA A 86 -9.46 -0.97 -0.57
C ALA A 86 -8.22 -1.80 -0.21
N THR A 87 -8.41 -2.84 0.60
CA THR A 87 -7.35 -3.79 0.95
C THR A 87 -7.91 -5.21 1.00
N PRO A 88 -7.18 -6.25 0.60
CA PRO A 88 -7.63 -7.62 0.85
C PRO A 88 -7.64 -7.97 2.34
N TYR A 89 -6.73 -7.42 3.14
CA TYR A 89 -6.62 -7.71 4.57
C TYR A 89 -6.72 -6.46 5.42
N PHE A 90 -7.49 -6.55 6.50
CA PHE A 90 -7.62 -5.53 7.53
C PHE A 90 -7.28 -6.11 8.90
N LYS A 91 -6.47 -5.40 9.69
CA LYS A 91 -6.09 -5.78 11.06
C LYS A 91 -6.73 -4.83 12.09
N PRO A 92 -7.94 -5.14 12.56
CA PRO A 92 -8.72 -4.21 13.38
C PRO A 92 -8.04 -3.84 14.71
N ASN A 93 -7.37 -4.81 15.37
CA ASN A 93 -6.70 -4.57 16.66
C ASN A 93 -5.31 -3.91 16.52
N LYS A 94 -4.79 -3.78 15.31
CA LYS A 94 -3.54 -3.08 15.03
C LYS A 94 -3.73 -1.63 14.61
N SER A 95 -4.94 -1.25 14.20
CA SER A 95 -5.23 0.10 13.73
C SER A 95 -4.93 1.15 14.82
N GLN A 96 -4.06 2.09 14.47
CA GLN A 96 -3.68 3.22 15.33
C GLN A 96 -4.48 4.49 14.99
N THR A 97 -5.02 4.55 13.79
CA THR A 97 -5.79 5.70 13.30
C THR A 97 -7.25 5.65 13.69
N GLY A 98 -7.73 4.48 14.13
CA GLY A 98 -9.16 4.23 14.36
C GLY A 98 -9.99 4.13 13.07
N ASN A 99 -9.36 4.32 11.92
CA ASN A 99 -10.02 4.18 10.62
C ASN A 99 -9.95 2.72 10.15
N LYS A 100 -10.96 2.33 9.37
CA LYS A 100 -10.94 1.07 8.65
C LYS A 100 -11.04 1.34 7.15
N PRO A 101 -10.55 0.43 6.29
CA PRO A 101 -10.72 0.57 4.85
C PRO A 101 -12.20 0.51 4.47
N ASP A 102 -12.57 1.22 3.40
CA ASP A 102 -13.96 1.20 2.87
C ASP A 102 -14.31 -0.19 2.32
N PHE A 103 -13.32 -0.85 1.72
CA PHE A 103 -13.47 -2.19 1.14
C PHE A 103 -12.36 -3.10 1.64
N TYR A 104 -12.73 -4.25 2.18
CA TYR A 104 -11.78 -5.30 2.55
C TYR A 104 -12.47 -6.68 2.45
N ILE A 105 -11.66 -7.75 2.38
CA ILE A 105 -12.16 -9.11 2.23
C ILE A 105 -12.00 -9.89 3.53
N HIS A 106 -10.84 -9.77 4.17
CA HIS A 106 -10.49 -10.56 5.35
C HIS A 106 -10.11 -9.67 6.53
N GLU A 107 -10.58 -10.04 7.73
CA GLU A 107 -10.09 -9.51 8.99
C GLU A 107 -9.14 -10.52 9.63
N THR A 108 -7.96 -10.06 10.08
CA THR A 108 -7.01 -10.89 10.80
C THR A 108 -6.00 -10.01 11.54
N ASP A 109 -5.59 -10.42 12.73
CA ASP A 109 -4.48 -9.79 13.46
C ASP A 109 -3.18 -10.60 13.37
N GLN A 110 -3.19 -11.69 12.61
CA GLN A 110 -2.02 -12.54 12.41
C GLN A 110 -0.97 -11.82 11.56
N TRP A 111 0.27 -12.25 11.71
CA TRP A 111 1.33 -11.85 10.80
C TRP A 111 1.06 -12.47 9.42
N LEU A 112 1.05 -11.63 8.39
CA LEU A 112 0.86 -12.05 7.02
C LEU A 112 2.20 -12.06 6.31
N VAL A 113 2.44 -13.11 5.53
CA VAL A 113 3.59 -13.22 4.63
C VAL A 113 3.06 -13.31 3.22
N PHE A 114 3.28 -12.27 2.43
CA PHE A 114 2.81 -12.24 1.04
C PHE A 114 3.76 -12.98 0.10
N PRO A 115 3.26 -13.59 -0.99
CA PRO A 115 4.11 -14.30 -1.95
C PRO A 115 5.24 -13.45 -2.53
N HIS A 116 5.02 -12.16 -2.69
CA HIS A 116 5.98 -11.20 -3.24
C HIS A 116 6.98 -10.64 -2.21
N GLU A 117 6.77 -10.84 -0.91
CA GLU A 117 7.70 -10.40 0.13
C GLU A 117 8.85 -11.39 0.26
N LEU A 118 10.05 -10.93 -0.02
CA LEU A 118 11.30 -11.69 0.17
C LEU A 118 12.28 -10.96 1.10
N GLU A 119 12.11 -9.66 1.26
CA GLU A 119 12.95 -8.83 2.11
C GLU A 119 12.78 -9.25 3.58
N GLY A 120 13.90 -9.45 4.26
CA GLY A 120 13.91 -9.86 5.67
C GLY A 120 13.76 -11.37 5.91
N LEU A 121 13.50 -12.18 4.87
CA LEU A 121 13.45 -13.62 4.98
C LEU A 121 14.83 -14.26 4.75
N SER A 122 15.18 -15.24 5.57
CA SER A 122 16.33 -16.11 5.35
C SER A 122 16.06 -17.10 4.20
N LEU A 123 17.14 -17.63 3.61
CA LEU A 123 17.01 -18.68 2.58
C LEU A 123 16.28 -19.93 3.09
N GLU A 124 16.41 -20.24 4.36
CA GLU A 124 15.77 -21.38 5.00
C GLU A 124 14.26 -21.14 5.13
N GLU A 125 13.84 -19.93 5.51
CA GLU A 125 12.44 -19.55 5.57
C GLU A 125 11.80 -19.51 4.19
N ILE A 126 12.53 -19.03 3.18
CA ILE A 126 12.03 -19.04 1.78
C ILE A 126 11.84 -20.49 1.31
N LYS A 127 12.82 -21.38 1.55
CA LYS A 127 12.71 -22.80 1.16
C LYS A 127 11.55 -23.50 1.86
N ALA A 128 11.30 -23.18 3.12
CA ALA A 128 10.24 -23.80 3.91
C ALA A 128 8.84 -23.31 3.53
N ASN A 129 8.70 -22.00 3.21
CA ASN A 129 7.40 -21.36 3.09
C ASN A 129 7.06 -20.87 1.66
N LYS A 130 8.07 -20.82 0.78
CA LYS A 130 7.93 -20.37 -0.64
C LYS A 130 8.75 -21.30 -1.56
N PRO A 131 8.41 -22.59 -1.64
CA PRO A 131 9.20 -23.56 -2.40
C PRO A 131 9.32 -23.22 -3.88
N GLU A 132 8.30 -22.56 -4.45
CA GLU A 132 8.29 -22.09 -5.85
C GLU A 132 9.36 -21.03 -6.15
N MET A 133 9.86 -20.33 -5.12
CA MET A 133 10.92 -19.33 -5.28
C MET A 133 12.33 -19.95 -5.16
N THR A 134 12.42 -21.18 -4.68
CA THR A 134 13.71 -21.83 -4.37
C THR A 134 14.59 -21.98 -5.60
N ASP A 135 13.98 -22.31 -6.74
CA ASP A 135 14.71 -22.53 -8.01
C ASP A 135 15.20 -21.22 -8.66
N LEU A 136 14.63 -20.09 -8.27
CA LEU A 136 15.00 -18.78 -8.79
C LEU A 136 16.20 -18.17 -8.06
N ILE A 137 16.36 -18.45 -6.77
CA ILE A 137 17.35 -17.81 -5.90
C ILE A 137 18.82 -18.10 -6.31
N PRO A 138 19.23 -19.35 -6.63
CA PRO A 138 20.60 -19.62 -7.07
C PRO A 138 21.00 -18.86 -8.34
N ASN A 139 20.06 -18.75 -9.27
CA ASN A 139 20.27 -18.08 -10.56
C ASN A 139 20.41 -16.56 -10.44
N ILE A 140 19.94 -15.97 -9.36
CA ILE A 140 19.99 -14.53 -9.10
C ILE A 140 21.28 -14.17 -8.37
N LYS A 141 21.71 -14.96 -7.38
CA LYS A 141 22.94 -14.70 -6.60
C LYS A 141 24.22 -14.76 -7.41
N ASP A 142 24.26 -15.57 -8.46
CA ASP A 142 25.41 -15.68 -9.37
C ASP A 142 25.49 -14.53 -10.38
N LYS A 143 24.50 -13.61 -10.39
CA LYS A 143 24.40 -12.50 -11.35
C LYS A 143 24.47 -11.10 -10.70
N ILE A 144 24.55 -11.02 -9.38
CA ILE A 144 24.69 -9.80 -8.59
C ILE A 144 26.04 -9.81 -7.87
#